data_7f82440c2aa11e1e1597626542c5cf85
#
_entry.id   7f82440c2aa11e1e1597626542c5cf85
#
_cell.length_a   1.000
_cell.length_b   1.000
_cell.length_c   1.000
_cell.angle_alpha   90.00
_cell.angle_beta   90.00
_cell.angle_gamma   90.00
#
_symmetry.space_group_name_H-M   'P 1'
#
loop_
_entity.id
_entity.type
_entity.pdbx_description
1 polymer ?
#
loop_
_entity_poly.entity_id
_entity_poly.type
_entity_poly.pdbx_seq_one_letter_code
_entity_poly.pdbx_strand_id
1 'polypeptide(L)'
;MVINRHGGFFPSDIDRLLRPGGIFVTQQVGAENDRELVELLCGETEMPFPEQYLDIASGKFHDAGFEILEAKECYRPIRFYDVGALVWFARIIEWEFPGFSVDACRDRLLNAQRILEQNGCIEGKIHRFLLAAKK
;
A
#
# COMPACT_ATOMS: atom_id res chain seq x y z
N MET A 1 -18.04 16.30 6.93
CA MET A 1 -17.24 15.06 6.76
C MET A 1 -16.29 15.24 5.60
N VAL A 2 -15.04 14.77 5.74
CA VAL A 2 -14.03 14.71 4.67
C VAL A 2 -13.68 13.24 4.45
N ILE A 3 -13.67 12.80 3.20
CA ILE A 3 -13.28 11.44 2.81
C ILE A 3 -12.06 11.54 1.91
N ASN A 4 -11.06 10.70 2.21
CA ASN A 4 -9.82 10.60 1.47
C ASN A 4 -9.56 9.12 1.11
N ARG A 5 -9.01 8.87 -0.06
CA ARG A 5 -8.61 7.53 -0.47
C ARG A 5 -7.33 7.59 -1.30
N HIS A 6 -6.30 6.88 -0.85
CA HIS A 6 -5.00 6.77 -1.52
C HIS A 6 -4.35 8.13 -1.85
N GLY A 7 -4.67 9.16 -1.09
CA GLY A 7 -4.12 10.51 -1.25
C GLY A 7 -3.40 10.97 0.01
N GLY A 8 -2.46 11.90 -0.15
CA GLY A 8 -1.80 12.54 0.99
C GLY A 8 -2.79 13.28 1.88
N PHE A 9 -2.53 13.33 3.16
CA PHE A 9 -3.31 14.06 4.16
C PHE A 9 -2.40 14.50 5.31
N PHE A 10 -2.71 15.66 5.87
CA PHE A 10 -2.05 16.16 7.07
C PHE A 10 -3.12 16.51 8.12
N PRO A 11 -2.95 16.09 9.39
CA PRO A 11 -3.92 16.39 10.44
C PRO A 11 -4.27 17.89 10.56
N SER A 12 -3.28 18.78 10.39
CA SER A 12 -3.47 20.23 10.42
C SER A 12 -4.40 20.75 9.31
N ASP A 13 -4.30 20.21 8.11
CA ASP A 13 -5.19 20.59 7.01
C ASP A 13 -6.61 20.06 7.22
N ILE A 14 -6.71 18.82 7.72
CA ILE A 14 -7.99 18.21 8.06
C ILE A 14 -8.68 18.97 9.19
N ASP A 15 -7.91 19.39 10.22
CA ASP A 15 -8.44 20.24 11.30
C ASP A 15 -9.02 21.54 10.75
N ARG A 16 -8.28 22.23 9.89
CA ARG A 16 -8.72 23.49 9.28
C ARG A 16 -9.99 23.33 8.43
N LEU A 17 -10.17 22.18 7.76
CA LEU A 17 -11.31 21.92 6.89
C LEU A 17 -12.56 21.45 7.63
N LEU A 18 -12.41 20.80 8.78
CA LEU A 18 -13.52 20.27 9.54
C LEU A 18 -14.09 21.31 10.52
N ARG A 19 -15.41 21.31 10.65
CA ARG A 19 -16.09 21.98 11.75
C ARG A 19 -15.93 21.16 13.04
N PRO A 20 -16.09 21.75 14.24
CA PRO A 20 -16.15 20.99 15.49
C PRO A 20 -17.15 19.83 15.39
N GLY A 21 -16.76 18.63 15.81
CA GLY A 21 -17.52 17.41 15.67
C GLY A 21 -17.52 16.80 14.26
N GLY A 22 -16.80 17.39 13.31
CA GLY A 22 -16.65 16.86 11.96
C GLY A 22 -15.81 15.59 11.91
N ILE A 23 -16.07 14.74 10.94
CA ILE A 23 -15.41 13.42 10.80
C ILE A 23 -14.55 13.41 9.55
N PHE A 24 -13.33 12.90 9.70
CA PHE A 24 -12.43 12.50 8.62
C PHE A 24 -12.38 10.99 8.51
N VAL A 25 -12.46 10.47 7.29
CA VAL A 25 -12.31 9.04 7.00
C VAL A 25 -11.28 8.88 5.89
N THR A 26 -10.30 8.03 6.09
CA THR A 26 -9.32 7.69 5.06
C THR A 26 -9.12 6.19 4.93
N GLN A 27 -8.93 5.74 3.70
CA GLN A 27 -8.45 4.40 3.38
C GLN A 27 -7.15 4.53 2.59
N GLN A 28 -6.10 3.86 3.06
CA GLN A 28 -4.76 3.98 2.52
C GLN A 28 -4.14 2.64 2.12
N VAL A 29 -3.16 2.73 1.25
CA VAL A 29 -2.20 1.66 0.99
C VAL A 29 -1.14 1.73 2.09
N GLY A 30 -0.86 0.61 2.76
CA GLY A 30 0.17 0.55 3.79
C GLY A 30 1.57 0.29 3.22
N ALA A 31 2.59 0.53 4.04
CA ALA A 31 4.00 0.47 3.64
C ALA A 31 4.44 -0.91 3.12
N GLU A 32 3.83 -1.99 3.62
CA GLU A 32 4.17 -3.37 3.22
C GLU A 32 3.38 -3.88 2.01
N ASN A 33 2.73 -2.97 1.27
CA ASN A 33 1.99 -3.36 0.08
C ASN A 33 2.91 -3.97 -0.99
N ASP A 34 2.51 -5.13 -1.51
CA ASP A 34 3.16 -5.83 -2.63
C ASP A 34 4.66 -6.19 -2.43
N ARG A 35 5.18 -6.14 -1.20
CA ARG A 35 6.62 -6.32 -0.91
C ARG A 35 7.19 -7.63 -1.45
N GLU A 36 6.47 -8.74 -1.29
CA GLU A 36 6.92 -10.04 -1.79
C GLU A 36 7.05 -10.06 -3.32
N LEU A 37 6.16 -9.34 -4.02
CA LEU A 37 6.20 -9.22 -5.49
C LEU A 37 7.33 -8.29 -5.93
N VAL A 38 7.56 -7.22 -5.19
CA VAL A 38 8.68 -6.29 -5.43
C VAL A 38 10.01 -7.01 -5.25
N GLU A 39 10.20 -7.74 -4.16
CA GLU A 39 11.40 -8.54 -3.91
C GLU A 39 11.61 -9.63 -4.95
N LEU A 40 10.54 -10.28 -5.39
CA LEU A 40 10.59 -11.29 -6.46
C LEU A 40 11.12 -10.68 -7.76
N LEU A 41 10.62 -9.50 -8.17
CA LEU A 41 10.93 -8.90 -9.47
C LEU A 41 12.13 -7.96 -9.46
N CYS A 42 12.32 -7.19 -8.39
CA CYS A 42 13.34 -6.14 -8.30
C CYS A 42 14.45 -6.45 -7.30
N GLY A 43 14.24 -7.42 -6.38
CA GLY A 43 15.15 -7.69 -5.27
C GLY A 43 14.90 -6.79 -4.07
N GLU A 44 15.89 -6.70 -3.19
CA GLU A 44 15.83 -5.79 -2.06
C GLU A 44 15.78 -4.34 -2.55
N THR A 45 14.75 -3.63 -2.16
CA THR A 45 14.53 -2.22 -2.49
C THR A 45 14.01 -1.48 -1.26
N GLU A 46 14.24 -0.19 -1.20
CA GLU A 46 13.63 0.66 -0.18
C GLU A 46 12.10 0.70 -0.36
N MET A 47 11.41 0.88 0.77
CA MET A 47 9.97 1.11 0.73
C MET A 47 9.69 2.52 0.22
N PRO A 48 8.78 2.73 -0.75
CA PRO A 48 8.47 4.06 -1.27
C PRO A 48 7.82 4.97 -0.21
N PHE A 49 7.08 4.38 0.74
CA PHE A 49 6.37 5.10 1.80
C PHE A 49 6.57 4.43 3.16
N PRO A 50 7.78 4.52 3.78
CA PRO A 50 8.15 3.75 4.97
C PRO A 50 7.35 4.13 6.23
N GLU A 51 6.69 5.29 6.26
CA GLU A 51 5.84 5.72 7.39
C GLU A 51 4.34 5.44 7.17
N GLN A 52 3.96 4.73 6.12
CA GLN A 52 2.56 4.52 5.78
C GLN A 52 1.96 3.33 6.57
N TYR A 53 1.91 3.47 7.89
CA TYR A 53 1.32 2.52 8.83
C TYR A 53 0.14 3.13 9.59
N LEU A 54 -0.81 2.28 9.98
CA LEU A 54 -2.01 2.70 10.71
C LEU A 54 -1.69 3.33 12.07
N ASP A 55 -0.76 2.76 12.82
CA ASP A 55 -0.33 3.25 14.13
C ASP A 55 0.30 4.64 14.02
N ILE A 56 1.17 4.86 13.04
CA ILE A 56 1.79 6.16 12.76
C ILE A 56 0.71 7.19 12.38
N ALA A 57 -0.21 6.82 11.47
CA ALA A 57 -1.29 7.71 11.06
C ALA A 57 -2.21 8.05 12.23
N SER A 58 -2.62 7.05 13.02
CA SER A 58 -3.47 7.22 14.20
C SER A 58 -2.81 8.09 15.26
N GLY A 59 -1.51 7.88 15.52
CA GLY A 59 -0.73 8.70 16.45
C GLY A 59 -0.70 10.18 16.03
N LYS A 60 -0.42 10.45 14.75
CA LYS A 60 -0.42 11.84 14.22
C LYS A 60 -1.79 12.54 14.40
N PHE A 61 -2.90 11.82 14.22
CA PHE A 61 -4.25 12.39 14.44
C PHE A 61 -4.57 12.57 15.94
N HIS A 62 -4.21 11.59 16.77
CA HIS A 62 -4.37 11.68 18.22
C HIS A 62 -3.59 12.89 18.79
N ASP A 63 -2.34 13.07 18.39
CA ASP A 63 -1.48 14.17 18.83
C ASP A 63 -1.99 15.54 18.36
N ALA A 64 -2.74 15.57 17.25
CA ALA A 64 -3.43 16.75 16.75
C ALA A 64 -4.80 17.00 17.45
N GLY A 65 -5.15 16.20 18.45
CA GLY A 65 -6.37 16.38 19.25
C GLY A 65 -7.64 15.74 18.69
N PHE A 66 -7.51 14.86 17.69
CA PHE A 66 -8.65 14.12 17.16
C PHE A 66 -8.99 12.91 18.03
N GLU A 67 -10.28 12.64 18.18
CA GLU A 67 -10.80 11.39 18.70
C GLU A 67 -10.75 10.31 17.61
N ILE A 68 -10.03 9.21 17.82
CA ILE A 68 -9.99 8.07 16.89
C ILE A 68 -11.26 7.25 17.07
N LEU A 69 -12.13 7.24 16.06
CA LEU A 69 -13.39 6.50 16.06
C LEU A 69 -13.21 5.05 15.59
N GLU A 70 -12.35 4.87 14.59
CA GLU A 70 -12.07 3.56 14.02
C GLU A 70 -10.66 3.53 13.43
N ALA A 71 -9.94 2.43 13.68
CA ALA A 71 -8.63 2.15 13.15
C ALA A 71 -8.57 0.66 12.80
N LYS A 72 -8.50 0.33 11.51
CA LYS A 72 -8.46 -1.05 11.02
C LYS A 72 -7.38 -1.23 9.98
N GLU A 73 -6.65 -2.31 10.09
CA GLU A 73 -5.61 -2.71 9.16
C GLU A 73 -5.88 -4.11 8.64
N CYS A 74 -5.53 -4.38 7.39
CA CYS A 74 -5.67 -5.70 6.82
C CYS A 74 -4.59 -6.02 5.80
N TYR A 75 -4.22 -7.28 5.77
CA TYR A 75 -3.37 -7.90 4.78
C TYR A 75 -4.18 -8.94 4.02
N ARG A 76 -4.21 -8.86 2.71
CA ARG A 76 -4.94 -9.80 1.85
C ARG A 76 -4.05 -10.34 0.75
N PRO A 77 -4.19 -11.61 0.36
CA PRO A 77 -3.44 -12.14 -0.76
C PRO A 77 -3.88 -11.46 -2.08
N ILE A 78 -2.90 -11.18 -2.93
CA ILE A 78 -3.08 -10.90 -4.35
C ILE A 78 -2.42 -12.05 -5.12
N ARG A 79 -3.08 -12.57 -6.15
CA ARG A 79 -2.59 -13.72 -6.90
C ARG A 79 -2.56 -13.43 -8.38
N PHE A 80 -1.47 -13.82 -9.01
CA PHE A 80 -1.28 -13.76 -10.46
C PHE A 80 -1.20 -15.19 -11.01
N TYR A 81 -1.98 -15.45 -12.04
CA TYR A 81 -2.07 -16.75 -12.70
C TYR A 81 -1.33 -16.77 -14.05
N ASP A 82 -0.67 -15.68 -14.38
CA ASP A 82 0.29 -15.59 -15.49
C ASP A 82 1.31 -14.48 -15.22
N VAL A 83 2.52 -14.64 -15.77
CA VAL A 83 3.62 -13.69 -15.57
C VAL A 83 3.37 -12.39 -16.34
N GLY A 84 2.63 -12.44 -17.46
CA GLY A 84 2.28 -11.23 -18.22
C GLY A 84 1.42 -10.26 -17.43
N ALA A 85 0.44 -10.76 -16.65
CA ALA A 85 -0.37 -9.96 -15.77
C ALA A 85 0.47 -9.32 -14.65
N LEU A 86 1.44 -10.06 -14.09
CA LEU A 86 2.37 -9.52 -13.11
C LEU A 86 3.27 -8.42 -13.70
N VAL A 87 3.78 -8.61 -14.91
CA VAL A 87 4.57 -7.61 -15.65
C VAL A 87 3.74 -6.35 -15.89
N TRP A 88 2.50 -6.51 -16.34
CA TRP A 88 1.59 -5.40 -16.56
C TRP A 88 1.33 -4.63 -15.26
N PHE A 89 1.08 -5.34 -14.16
CA PHE A 89 0.88 -4.75 -12.84
C PHE A 89 2.09 -3.94 -12.37
N ALA A 90 3.30 -4.51 -12.46
CA ALA A 90 4.53 -3.84 -12.07
C ALA A 90 4.80 -2.56 -12.92
N ARG A 91 4.38 -2.52 -14.18
CA ARG A 91 4.53 -1.36 -15.06
C ARG A 91 3.52 -0.24 -14.77
N ILE A 92 2.36 -0.56 -14.20
CA ILE A 92 1.34 0.46 -13.87
C ILE A 92 1.68 1.16 -12.55
N ILE A 93 2.24 0.45 -11.59
CA ILE A 93 2.59 0.98 -10.27
C ILE A 93 4.12 1.06 -10.12
N GLU A 94 4.77 1.73 -11.06
CA GLU A 94 6.23 1.82 -11.15
C GLU A 94 6.92 2.35 -9.88
N TRP A 95 6.21 3.16 -9.08
CA TRP A 95 6.74 3.63 -7.79
C TRP A 95 6.90 2.53 -6.74
N GLU A 96 6.16 1.42 -6.86
CA GLU A 96 6.32 0.23 -6.01
C GLU A 96 7.44 -0.69 -6.55
N PHE A 97 7.66 -0.70 -7.87
CA PHE A 97 8.62 -1.55 -8.56
C PHE A 97 9.78 -0.74 -9.18
N PRO A 98 10.65 -0.14 -8.36
CA PRO A 98 11.69 0.76 -8.86
C PRO A 98 12.66 0.05 -9.80
N GLY A 99 12.90 0.65 -10.97
CA GLY A 99 13.83 0.13 -11.97
C GLY A 99 13.34 -1.14 -12.70
N PHE A 100 12.07 -1.52 -12.53
CA PHE A 100 11.53 -2.68 -13.23
C PHE A 100 11.50 -2.45 -14.75
N SER A 101 12.10 -3.41 -15.47
CA SER A 101 11.87 -3.61 -16.89
C SER A 101 11.98 -5.11 -17.21
N VAL A 102 11.35 -5.53 -18.30
CA VAL A 102 11.39 -6.94 -18.71
C VAL A 102 12.83 -7.40 -18.96
N ASP A 103 13.63 -6.54 -19.59
CA ASP A 103 15.02 -6.85 -19.92
C ASP A 103 15.90 -6.92 -18.66
N ALA A 104 15.79 -5.93 -17.76
CA ALA A 104 16.58 -5.89 -16.53
C ALA A 104 16.21 -7.01 -15.55
N CYS A 105 14.92 -7.40 -15.52
CA CYS A 105 14.40 -8.38 -14.57
C CYS A 105 14.17 -9.77 -15.19
N ARG A 106 14.77 -10.05 -16.35
CA ARG A 106 14.52 -11.29 -17.12
C ARG A 106 14.66 -12.56 -16.29
N ASP A 107 15.78 -12.72 -15.57
CA ASP A 107 16.04 -13.93 -14.78
C ASP A 107 15.04 -14.08 -13.63
N ARG A 108 14.61 -12.96 -13.04
CA ARG A 108 13.59 -12.92 -11.99
C ARG A 108 12.20 -13.28 -12.55
N LEU A 109 11.88 -12.84 -13.77
CA LEU A 109 10.65 -13.24 -14.46
C LEU A 109 10.65 -14.72 -14.81
N LEU A 110 11.78 -15.30 -15.21
CA LEU A 110 11.91 -16.74 -15.40
C LEU A 110 11.73 -17.49 -14.08
N ASN A 111 12.22 -16.97 -12.97
CA ASN A 111 11.97 -17.52 -11.64
C ASN A 111 10.49 -17.43 -11.24
N ALA A 112 9.84 -16.29 -11.50
CA ALA A 112 8.40 -16.11 -11.28
C ALA A 112 7.58 -17.14 -12.09
N GLN A 113 7.99 -17.43 -13.33
CA GLN A 113 7.36 -18.47 -14.15
C GLN A 113 7.50 -19.88 -13.53
N ARG A 114 8.68 -20.22 -12.98
CA ARG A 114 8.87 -21.49 -12.27
C ARG A 114 7.98 -21.60 -11.02
N ILE A 115 7.86 -20.52 -10.26
CA ILE A 115 6.97 -20.45 -9.09
C ILE A 115 5.52 -20.70 -9.53
N LEU A 116 5.10 -20.05 -10.62
CA LEU A 116 3.77 -20.24 -11.18
C LEU A 116 3.50 -21.69 -11.58
N GLU A 117 4.45 -22.32 -12.26
CA GLU A 117 4.35 -23.74 -12.69
C GLU A 117 4.29 -24.71 -11.50
N GLN A 118 5.01 -24.42 -10.43
CA GLN A 118 5.06 -25.26 -9.23
C GLN A 118 3.83 -25.08 -8.33
N ASN A 119 3.35 -23.83 -8.16
CA ASN A 119 2.35 -23.48 -7.16
C ASN A 119 0.96 -23.17 -7.76
N GLY A 120 0.86 -23.06 -9.08
CA GLY A 120 -0.37 -22.67 -9.79
C GLY A 120 -0.68 -21.18 -9.72
N CYS A 121 0.04 -20.38 -8.93
CA CYS A 121 -0.06 -18.93 -8.89
C CYS A 121 1.21 -18.31 -8.30
N ILE A 122 1.40 -17.02 -8.58
CA ILE A 122 2.36 -16.15 -7.89
C ILE A 122 1.56 -15.34 -6.88
N GLU A 123 1.88 -15.44 -5.59
CA GLU A 123 1.17 -14.78 -4.51
C GLU A 123 2.02 -13.66 -3.89
N GLY A 124 1.38 -12.54 -3.60
CA GLY A 124 1.87 -11.45 -2.76
C GLY A 124 0.80 -11.01 -1.78
N LYS A 125 1.07 -9.96 -1.02
CA LYS A 125 0.11 -9.38 -0.08
C LYS A 125 -0.13 -7.91 -0.38
N ILE A 126 -1.38 -7.52 -0.40
CA ILE A 126 -1.78 -6.12 -0.33
C ILE A 126 -1.93 -5.72 1.13
N HIS A 127 -1.41 -4.55 1.46
CA HIS A 127 -1.54 -3.92 2.77
C HIS A 127 -2.46 -2.71 2.65
N ARG A 128 -3.52 -2.67 3.46
CA ARG A 128 -4.51 -1.57 3.50
C ARG A 128 -4.86 -1.23 4.94
N PHE A 129 -5.10 0.06 5.20
CA PHE A 129 -5.68 0.48 6.46
C PHE A 129 -6.78 1.52 6.27
N LEU A 130 -7.66 1.59 7.26
CA LEU A 130 -8.73 2.56 7.38
C LEU A 130 -8.60 3.28 8.72
N LEU A 131 -8.73 4.59 8.69
CA LEU A 131 -8.75 5.45 9.85
C LEU A 131 -9.98 6.36 9.77
N ALA A 132 -10.78 6.40 10.84
CA ALA A 132 -11.82 7.39 11.04
C ALA A 132 -11.51 8.19 12.30
N ALA A 133 -11.46 9.51 12.16
CA ALA A 133 -11.12 10.44 13.24
C ALA A 133 -12.14 11.59 13.30
N LYS A 134 -12.45 12.04 14.52
CA LYS A 134 -13.40 13.15 14.78
C LYS A 134 -12.67 14.32 15.41
N LYS A 135 -12.94 15.52 14.88
CA LYS A 135 -12.46 16.78 15.43
C LYS A 135 -13.23 17.19 16.69
#